data_564817e96f14cb8cc799eb38e7d5799c
#
_entry.id   564817e96f14cb8cc799eb38e7d5799c
#
_cell.length_a   1.000
_cell.length_b   1.000
_cell.length_c   1.000
_cell.angle_alpha   90.00
_cell.angle_beta   90.00
_cell.angle_gamma   90.00
#
_symmetry.space_group_name_H-M   'P 1'
#
loop_
_entity.id
_entity.type
_entity.pdbx_description
1 polymer ?
#
loop_
_entity_poly.entity_id
_entity_poly.type
_entity_poly.pdbx_seq_one_letter_code
_entity_poly.pdbx_strand_id
1 'polypeptide(L)'
;MPRPDFSEYVAHFTKDADPIATKEHGDDASLKGIKGSAKDKLISILQAKKITATPMPWTGRHAVAFTECPWGSLLDHTKQYSAYGLGFKKSHLFAAGGGPAIYLRPHLHESQKLKGFDSELYAFITPFIPPYAPATYRDKHWKGKKPIDYSHEREWRVPHDFTFLLPQVAFVIVPNYDVVAKFPAALKDGIGRNNFIMIENYSQIEKLWPVHIL
;
A
#
# COMPACT_ATOMS: atom_id res chain seq x y z
N MET A 1 1.88 -26.84 4.53
CA MET A 1 2.06 -26.73 3.08
C MET A 1 2.18 -25.24 2.75
N PRO A 2 3.14 -24.81 1.94
CA PRO A 2 3.15 -23.44 1.46
C PRO A 2 1.88 -23.21 0.61
N ARG A 3 1.19 -22.12 0.88
CA ARG A 3 0.04 -21.69 0.07
C ARG A 3 0.58 -20.94 -1.14
N PRO A 4 0.34 -21.37 -2.38
CA PRO A 4 0.96 -20.78 -3.57
C PRO A 4 0.57 -19.31 -3.80
N ASP A 5 -0.54 -18.89 -3.23
CA ASP A 5 -1.08 -17.53 -3.31
C ASP A 5 -0.81 -16.68 -2.05
N PHE A 6 0.03 -17.17 -1.12
CA PHE A 6 0.34 -16.52 0.14
C PHE A 6 1.78 -16.05 0.18
N SER A 7 1.99 -14.75 0.38
CA SER A 7 3.31 -14.17 0.59
C SER A 7 3.60 -13.97 2.09
N GLU A 8 4.83 -14.22 2.50
CA GLU A 8 5.32 -13.79 3.82
C GLU A 8 5.68 -12.30 3.85
N TYR A 9 5.61 -11.63 2.70
CA TYR A 9 6.00 -10.24 2.52
C TYR A 9 4.81 -9.38 2.14
N VAL A 10 4.94 -8.10 2.47
CA VAL A 10 4.06 -7.02 2.03
C VAL A 10 4.89 -5.87 1.51
N ALA A 11 4.33 -5.07 0.61
CA ALA A 11 5.00 -3.93 0.00
C ALA A 11 4.23 -2.62 0.25
N HIS A 12 4.96 -1.55 0.49
CA HIS A 12 4.46 -0.19 0.49
C HIS A 12 4.96 0.51 -0.78
N PHE A 13 4.02 1.01 -1.59
CA PHE A 13 4.34 1.76 -2.81
C PHE A 13 4.24 3.26 -2.56
N THR A 14 5.20 3.99 -3.10
CA THR A 14 5.12 5.46 -3.14
C THR A 14 4.33 5.90 -4.38
N LYS A 15 3.81 7.13 -4.38
CA LYS A 15 3.07 7.70 -5.49
C LYS A 15 3.56 9.12 -5.75
N ASP A 16 3.59 9.53 -7.02
CA ASP A 16 3.82 10.93 -7.37
C ASP A 16 2.75 11.82 -6.72
N ALA A 17 3.11 13.04 -6.38
CA ALA A 17 2.13 14.00 -5.91
C ALA A 17 1.13 14.27 -7.06
N ASP A 18 -0.14 13.93 -6.83
CA ASP A 18 -1.21 14.23 -7.78
C ASP A 18 -1.56 15.72 -7.66
N PRO A 19 -1.31 16.53 -8.70
CA PRO A 19 -1.64 17.96 -8.67
C PRO A 19 -3.15 18.21 -8.57
N ILE A 20 -4.00 17.23 -8.87
CA ILE A 20 -5.47 17.33 -8.85
C ILE A 20 -6.03 16.93 -7.50
N ALA A 21 -5.47 15.91 -6.85
CA ALA A 21 -5.94 15.43 -5.53
C ALA A 21 -5.77 16.49 -4.42
N THR A 22 -4.83 17.41 -4.57
CA THR A 22 -4.67 18.56 -3.66
C THR A 22 -5.81 19.56 -3.73
N LYS A 23 -6.65 19.53 -4.77
CA LYS A 23 -7.82 20.43 -4.94
C LYS A 23 -9.14 19.82 -4.45
N GLU A 24 -9.28 18.50 -4.47
CA GLU A 24 -10.54 17.83 -4.11
C GLU A 24 -10.68 17.49 -2.62
N HIS A 25 -9.60 17.46 -1.86
CA HIS A 25 -9.59 17.05 -0.46
C HIS A 25 -9.25 18.19 0.52
N GLY A 26 -9.65 19.44 0.22
CA GLY A 26 -9.54 20.56 1.15
C GLY A 26 -8.15 20.70 1.78
N ASP A 27 -7.87 21.80 2.42
CA ASP A 27 -6.59 22.17 3.05
C ASP A 27 -6.10 21.22 4.18
N ASP A 28 -6.02 19.91 3.91
CA ASP A 28 -5.41 18.97 4.86
C ASP A 28 -3.89 19.18 4.88
N ALA A 29 -3.44 19.93 5.86
CA ALA A 29 -2.04 20.30 6.07
C ALA A 29 -1.10 19.08 6.21
N SER A 30 -1.64 17.89 6.54
CA SER A 30 -0.87 16.65 6.71
C SER A 30 -0.36 16.09 5.38
N LEU A 31 -1.04 16.38 4.26
CA LEU A 31 -0.64 15.98 2.92
C LEU A 31 0.30 16.99 2.24
N LYS A 32 0.48 18.18 2.81
CA LYS A 32 1.38 19.22 2.29
C LYS A 32 2.88 18.90 2.46
N GLY A 33 3.24 17.81 3.12
CA GLY A 33 4.61 17.57 3.61
C GLY A 33 5.61 16.97 2.64
N ILE A 34 5.21 16.24 1.58
CA ILE A 34 6.20 15.58 0.70
C ILE A 34 5.93 15.97 -0.75
N LYS A 35 6.43 17.14 -1.14
CA LYS A 35 6.61 17.51 -2.55
C LYS A 35 7.74 16.64 -3.10
N GLY A 36 7.47 15.85 -4.13
CA GLY A 36 8.50 15.06 -4.78
C GLY A 36 7.92 13.93 -5.61
N SER A 37 8.76 13.40 -6.48
CA SER A 37 8.44 12.20 -7.25
C SER A 37 8.32 10.97 -6.33
N ALA A 38 7.69 9.91 -6.81
CA ALA A 38 7.63 8.63 -6.10
C ALA A 38 9.02 8.13 -5.70
N LYS A 39 10.03 8.38 -6.55
CA LYS A 39 11.45 8.10 -6.26
C LYS A 39 11.97 8.88 -5.06
N ASP A 40 11.73 10.19 -5.02
CA ASP A 40 12.23 11.05 -3.94
C ASP A 40 11.60 10.68 -2.60
N LYS A 41 10.30 10.34 -2.63
CA LYS A 41 9.58 9.82 -1.46
C LYS A 41 10.17 8.52 -0.97
N LEU A 42 10.47 7.57 -1.86
CA LEU A 42 11.11 6.30 -1.49
C LEU A 42 12.47 6.54 -0.84
N ILE A 43 13.30 7.39 -1.42
CA ILE A 43 14.63 7.73 -0.85
C ILE A 43 14.47 8.40 0.51
N SER A 44 13.55 9.34 0.65
CA SER A 44 13.26 10.02 1.92
C SER A 44 12.82 9.05 3.02
N ILE A 45 11.92 8.12 2.70
CA ILE A 45 11.46 7.06 3.61
C ILE A 45 12.65 6.20 4.09
N LEU A 46 13.50 5.78 3.18
CA LEU A 46 14.66 4.95 3.51
C LEU A 46 15.71 5.69 4.33
N GLN A 47 15.94 6.98 4.05
CA GLN A 47 16.83 7.83 4.85
C GLN A 47 16.30 8.08 6.26
N ALA A 48 14.99 8.38 6.35
CA ALA A 48 14.31 8.58 7.63
C ALA A 48 14.09 7.27 8.40
N LYS A 49 14.20 6.11 7.73
CA LYS A 49 13.87 4.78 8.27
C LYS A 49 12.46 4.74 8.86
N LYS A 50 11.54 5.45 8.22
CA LYS A 50 10.18 5.65 8.72
C LYS A 50 9.21 5.87 7.56
N ILE A 51 8.05 5.20 7.62
CA ILE A 51 6.89 5.53 6.80
C ILE A 51 5.89 6.25 7.71
N THR A 52 5.52 7.46 7.34
CA THR A 52 4.56 8.26 8.08
C THR A 52 3.14 7.79 7.82
N ALA A 53 2.36 7.58 8.87
CA ALA A 53 0.96 7.21 8.78
C ALA A 53 0.13 8.39 8.25
N THR A 54 -0.81 8.10 7.37
CA THR A 54 -1.72 9.07 6.77
C THR A 54 -3.17 8.76 7.15
N PRO A 55 -4.06 9.78 7.20
CA PRO A 55 -5.45 9.55 7.54
C PRO A 55 -6.15 8.67 6.50
N MET A 56 -6.86 7.63 6.96
CA MET A 56 -7.68 6.78 6.11
C MET A 56 -8.94 7.55 5.67
N PRO A 57 -9.29 7.53 4.38
CA PRO A 57 -10.33 8.41 3.82
C PRO A 57 -11.72 8.27 4.47
N TRP A 58 -12.04 7.09 4.99
CA TRP A 58 -13.38 6.77 5.54
C TRP A 58 -13.46 6.83 7.06
N THR A 59 -12.34 6.71 7.75
CA THR A 59 -12.33 6.71 9.23
C THR A 59 -11.61 7.89 9.83
N GLY A 60 -10.76 8.58 9.05
CA GLY A 60 -9.87 9.65 9.52
C GLY A 60 -8.75 9.16 10.44
N ARG A 61 -8.68 7.86 10.74
CA ARG A 61 -7.59 7.30 11.56
C ARG A 61 -6.32 7.17 10.74
N HIS A 62 -5.19 7.46 11.36
CA HIS A 62 -3.91 7.33 10.70
C HIS A 62 -3.48 5.87 10.61
N ALA A 63 -2.98 5.48 9.44
CA ALA A 63 -2.35 4.19 9.23
C ALA A 63 -1.33 4.25 8.09
N VAL A 64 -0.39 3.32 8.11
CA VAL A 64 0.46 2.99 6.97
C VAL A 64 -0.13 1.77 6.28
N ALA A 65 -0.46 1.89 5.00
CA ALA A 65 -1.00 0.80 4.19
C ALA A 65 0.11 0.05 3.45
N PHE A 66 -0.04 -1.27 3.40
CA PHE A 66 0.82 -2.18 2.65
C PHE A 66 -0.06 -3.14 1.86
N THR A 67 0.46 -3.68 0.76
CA THR A 67 -0.21 -4.70 -0.05
C THR A 67 0.53 -6.02 -0.01
N GLU A 68 -0.23 -7.12 0.05
CA GLU A 68 0.29 -8.47 -0.18
C GLU A 68 0.09 -8.90 -1.65
N CYS A 69 0.20 -7.96 -2.57
CA CYS A 69 -0.02 -8.23 -3.99
C CYS A 69 0.85 -9.43 -4.45
N PRO A 70 0.25 -10.47 -5.02
CA PRO A 70 1.00 -11.55 -5.67
C PRO A 70 1.90 -10.99 -6.77
N TRP A 71 3.08 -11.57 -6.94
CA TRP A 71 4.05 -11.15 -7.96
C TRP A 71 3.44 -11.06 -9.37
N GLY A 72 2.53 -11.96 -9.72
CA GLY A 72 1.82 -11.93 -11.00
C GLY A 72 0.97 -10.68 -11.22
N SER A 73 0.54 -10.01 -10.16
CA SER A 73 -0.22 -8.75 -10.22
C SER A 73 0.67 -7.52 -9.99
N LEU A 74 1.96 -7.70 -9.77
CA LEU A 74 2.89 -6.61 -9.44
C LEU A 74 2.93 -5.54 -10.55
N LEU A 75 2.94 -5.95 -11.82
CA LEU A 75 2.97 -5.02 -12.95
C LEU A 75 1.71 -4.15 -13.02
N ASP A 76 0.55 -4.73 -12.76
CA ASP A 76 -0.71 -3.97 -12.73
C ASP A 76 -0.76 -3.03 -11.52
N HIS A 77 -0.25 -3.48 -10.39
CA HIS A 77 -0.14 -2.66 -9.18
C HIS A 77 0.80 -1.45 -9.40
N THR A 78 1.93 -1.65 -10.09
CA THR A 78 2.84 -0.55 -10.42
C THR A 78 2.23 0.49 -11.37
N LYS A 79 1.29 0.10 -12.23
CA LYS A 79 0.54 1.05 -13.08
C LYS A 79 -0.41 1.95 -12.27
N GLN A 80 -0.97 1.43 -11.16
CA GLN A 80 -1.90 2.17 -10.31
C GLN A 80 -1.19 3.12 -9.36
N TYR A 81 -0.02 2.73 -8.84
CA TYR A 81 0.75 3.49 -7.86
C TYR A 81 2.00 4.11 -8.47
N SER A 82 3.08 3.36 -8.52
CA SER A 82 4.33 3.70 -9.20
C SER A 82 5.23 2.46 -9.24
N ALA A 83 6.33 2.55 -9.99
CA ALA A 83 7.38 1.53 -9.99
C ALA A 83 8.37 1.67 -8.81
N TYR A 84 7.98 2.34 -7.72
CA TYR A 84 8.81 2.58 -6.55
C TYR A 84 8.11 2.10 -5.28
N GLY A 85 8.76 1.16 -4.57
CA GLY A 85 8.21 0.60 -3.34
C GLY A 85 9.27 -0.07 -2.50
N LEU A 86 8.89 -0.47 -1.29
CA LEU A 86 9.74 -1.22 -0.37
C LEU A 86 8.93 -2.30 0.34
N GLY A 87 9.56 -3.44 0.57
CA GLY A 87 8.91 -4.62 1.12
C GLY A 87 9.46 -5.04 2.47
N PHE A 88 8.60 -5.61 3.30
CA PHE A 88 8.89 -6.09 4.64
C PHE A 88 8.29 -7.47 4.86
N LYS A 89 8.85 -8.22 5.82
CA LYS A 89 8.19 -9.43 6.32
C LYS A 89 6.95 -9.06 7.12
N LYS A 90 5.85 -9.79 6.94
CA LYS A 90 4.62 -9.64 7.73
C LYS A 90 4.86 -9.70 9.25
N SER A 91 5.84 -10.50 9.67
CA SER A 91 6.22 -10.59 11.09
C SER A 91 6.70 -9.25 11.66
N HIS A 92 7.39 -8.42 10.88
CA HIS A 92 7.80 -7.09 11.33
C HIS A 92 6.60 -6.13 11.49
N LEU A 93 5.64 -6.20 10.56
CA LEU A 93 4.41 -5.41 10.68
C LEU A 93 3.58 -5.87 11.88
N PHE A 94 3.45 -7.18 12.08
CA PHE A 94 2.71 -7.73 13.20
C PHE A 94 3.33 -7.32 14.54
N ALA A 95 4.65 -7.36 14.66
CA ALA A 95 5.36 -6.89 15.85
C ALA A 95 5.16 -5.39 16.12
N ALA A 96 4.90 -4.60 15.06
CA ALA A 96 4.56 -3.18 15.15
C ALA A 96 3.04 -2.92 15.34
N GLY A 97 2.25 -3.92 15.75
CA GLY A 97 0.81 -3.76 15.92
C GLY A 97 0.00 -3.77 14.63
N GLY A 98 0.64 -4.13 13.50
CA GLY A 98 -0.02 -4.23 12.20
C GLY A 98 -0.81 -5.50 12.00
N GLY A 99 -1.75 -5.47 11.06
CA GLY A 99 -2.58 -6.62 10.68
C GLY A 99 -3.30 -6.41 9.36
N PRO A 100 -4.06 -7.42 8.88
CA PRO A 100 -4.84 -7.29 7.65
C PRO A 100 -5.96 -6.27 7.80
N ALA A 101 -6.28 -5.56 6.71
CA ALA A 101 -7.42 -4.67 6.65
C ALA A 101 -8.73 -5.47 6.75
N ILE A 102 -9.73 -4.85 7.37
CA ILE A 102 -11.06 -5.44 7.60
C ILE A 102 -12.06 -4.77 6.67
N TYR A 103 -12.64 -5.53 5.75
CA TYR A 103 -13.62 -5.05 4.80
C TYR A 103 -15.03 -5.23 5.36
N LEU A 104 -15.71 -4.11 5.62
CA LEU A 104 -17.07 -4.10 6.17
C LEU A 104 -18.07 -3.43 5.22
N ARG A 105 -19.28 -3.97 5.16
CA ARG A 105 -20.38 -3.28 4.47
C ARG A 105 -20.64 -1.91 5.13
N PRO A 106 -20.91 -0.86 4.34
CA PRO A 106 -21.07 0.51 4.88
C PRO A 106 -22.06 0.62 6.05
N HIS A 107 -23.19 -0.04 5.99
CA HIS A 107 -24.20 0.02 7.07
C HIS A 107 -23.71 -0.62 8.38
N LEU A 108 -22.84 -1.64 8.30
CA LEU A 108 -22.25 -2.24 9.51
C LEU A 108 -21.20 -1.30 10.11
N HIS A 109 -20.41 -0.65 9.28
CA HIS A 109 -19.47 0.38 9.75
C HIS A 109 -20.21 1.50 10.50
N GLU A 110 -21.27 2.06 9.90
CA GLU A 110 -22.07 3.12 10.53
C GLU A 110 -22.73 2.66 11.85
N SER A 111 -23.26 1.45 11.87
CA SER A 111 -23.89 0.90 13.10
C SER A 111 -22.89 0.71 14.24
N GLN A 112 -21.64 0.34 13.93
CA GLN A 112 -20.60 0.18 14.94
C GLN A 112 -20.06 1.53 15.43
N LYS A 113 -19.94 2.51 14.54
CA LYS A 113 -19.57 3.88 14.90
C LYS A 113 -20.48 4.46 15.97
N LEU A 114 -21.79 4.22 15.88
CA LEU A 114 -22.79 4.63 16.85
C LEU A 114 -22.66 3.91 18.21
N LYS A 115 -22.03 2.73 18.24
CA LYS A 115 -21.84 1.92 19.45
C LYS A 115 -20.52 2.19 20.20
N GLY A 116 -19.70 3.14 19.74
CA GLY A 116 -18.44 3.48 20.39
C GLY A 116 -17.36 2.42 20.23
N PHE A 117 -17.21 1.89 19.04
CA PHE A 117 -16.17 0.91 18.70
C PHE A 117 -14.76 1.42 19.07
N ASP A 118 -13.86 0.50 19.46
CA ASP A 118 -12.49 0.83 19.81
C ASP A 118 -11.82 1.64 18.70
N SER A 119 -11.19 2.72 19.10
CA SER A 119 -10.60 3.69 18.19
C SER A 119 -9.46 3.12 17.34
N GLU A 120 -8.71 2.14 17.84
CA GLU A 120 -7.60 1.52 17.11
C GLU A 120 -8.12 0.65 15.96
N LEU A 121 -9.24 -0.05 16.15
CA LEU A 121 -9.82 -0.87 15.10
C LEU A 121 -10.19 -0.08 13.84
N TYR A 122 -10.55 1.20 14.02
CA TYR A 122 -10.88 2.06 12.87
C TYR A 122 -9.72 2.28 11.90
N ALA A 123 -8.48 2.11 12.31
CA ALA A 123 -7.33 2.16 11.42
C ALA A 123 -7.34 1.01 10.39
N PHE A 124 -7.98 -0.12 10.72
CA PHE A 124 -8.02 -1.31 9.88
C PHE A 124 -9.27 -1.39 8.99
N ILE A 125 -10.31 -0.60 9.26
CA ILE A 125 -11.59 -0.72 8.56
C ILE A 125 -11.55 -0.05 7.19
N THR A 126 -12.04 -0.77 6.18
CA THR A 126 -12.36 -0.27 4.84
C THR A 126 -13.82 -0.58 4.53
N PRO A 127 -14.63 0.40 4.07
CA PRO A 127 -15.94 0.10 3.53
C PRO A 127 -15.83 -0.82 2.32
N PHE A 128 -16.70 -1.83 2.24
CA PHE A 128 -16.73 -2.76 1.11
C PHE A 128 -18.04 -2.61 0.35
N ILE A 129 -17.95 -2.11 -0.86
CA ILE A 129 -19.07 -1.93 -1.78
C ILE A 129 -18.66 -2.30 -3.19
N PRO A 130 -18.66 -3.61 -3.51
CA PRO A 130 -18.15 -4.06 -4.81
C PRO A 130 -19.02 -3.58 -5.97
N PRO A 131 -18.50 -3.55 -7.21
CA PRO A 131 -19.26 -3.14 -8.40
C PRO A 131 -20.55 -3.95 -8.63
N TYR A 132 -20.55 -5.22 -8.23
CA TYR A 132 -21.70 -6.13 -8.33
C TYR A 132 -22.72 -5.98 -7.18
N ALA A 133 -22.52 -5.06 -6.24
CA ALA A 133 -23.51 -4.81 -5.20
C ALA A 133 -24.83 -4.34 -5.83
N PRO A 134 -26.01 -4.88 -5.38
CA PRO A 134 -27.31 -4.49 -5.91
C PRO A 134 -27.55 -2.98 -5.87
N ALA A 135 -28.16 -2.42 -6.91
CA ALA A 135 -28.46 -1.00 -6.99
C ALA A 135 -29.25 -0.51 -5.76
N THR A 136 -30.26 -1.26 -5.35
CA THR A 136 -31.08 -0.97 -4.16
C THR A 136 -30.25 -0.85 -2.89
N TYR A 137 -29.21 -1.66 -2.73
CA TYR A 137 -28.30 -1.56 -1.60
C TYR A 137 -27.40 -0.32 -1.71
N ARG A 138 -26.84 -0.05 -2.91
CA ARG A 138 -26.00 1.13 -3.15
C ARG A 138 -26.76 2.43 -2.94
N ASP A 139 -27.97 2.52 -3.46
CA ASP A 139 -28.83 3.70 -3.33
C ASP A 139 -29.17 4.01 -1.87
N LYS A 140 -29.36 2.98 -1.07
CA LYS A 140 -29.67 3.12 0.36
C LYS A 140 -28.45 3.50 1.21
N HIS A 141 -27.31 2.85 0.97
CA HIS A 141 -26.16 2.89 1.90
C HIS A 141 -24.92 3.57 1.34
N TRP A 142 -24.86 3.86 0.02
CA TRP A 142 -23.67 4.39 -0.64
C TRP A 142 -23.98 5.41 -1.75
N LYS A 143 -25.00 6.22 -1.57
CA LYS A 143 -25.55 7.15 -2.58
C LYS A 143 -24.49 7.94 -3.33
N GLY A 144 -24.48 7.83 -4.67
CA GLY A 144 -23.66 8.65 -5.57
C GLY A 144 -22.14 8.44 -5.48
N LYS A 145 -21.67 7.47 -4.66
CA LYS A 145 -20.24 7.21 -4.49
C LYS A 145 -19.79 6.05 -5.39
N LYS A 146 -18.51 6.10 -5.79
CA LYS A 146 -17.89 5.00 -6.55
C LYS A 146 -17.83 3.72 -5.72
N PRO A 147 -17.88 2.53 -6.36
CA PRO A 147 -17.58 1.27 -5.68
C PRO A 147 -16.22 1.30 -5.01
N ILE A 148 -16.09 0.57 -3.90
CA ILE A 148 -14.82 0.36 -3.18
C ILE A 148 -14.63 -1.14 -3.03
N ASP A 149 -13.67 -1.68 -3.76
CA ASP A 149 -13.25 -3.08 -3.67
C ASP A 149 -11.74 -3.16 -3.87
N TYR A 150 -11.01 -3.17 -2.77
CA TYR A 150 -9.55 -3.36 -2.73
C TYR A 150 -9.19 -4.74 -2.16
N SER A 151 -10.14 -5.69 -2.13
CA SER A 151 -9.91 -7.02 -1.56
C SER A 151 -8.78 -7.79 -2.27
N HIS A 152 -8.56 -7.50 -3.57
CA HIS A 152 -7.47 -8.06 -4.36
C HIS A 152 -6.07 -7.59 -3.90
N GLU A 153 -5.98 -6.43 -3.23
CA GLU A 153 -4.71 -5.91 -2.71
C GLU A 153 -4.26 -6.65 -1.45
N ARG A 154 -5.14 -7.40 -0.78
CA ARG A 154 -4.85 -8.08 0.50
C ARG A 154 -4.14 -7.13 1.46
N GLU A 155 -4.74 -5.98 1.65
CA GLU A 155 -4.15 -4.85 2.36
C GLU A 155 -3.80 -5.21 3.81
N TRP A 156 -2.63 -4.77 4.25
CA TRP A 156 -2.17 -4.76 5.62
C TRP A 156 -2.00 -3.32 6.10
N ARG A 157 -2.22 -3.06 7.40
CA ARG A 157 -2.07 -1.74 7.98
C ARG A 157 -1.31 -1.76 9.29
N VAL A 158 -0.56 -0.69 9.54
CA VAL A 158 0.03 -0.37 10.83
C VAL A 158 -0.63 0.93 11.31
N PRO A 159 -1.27 0.99 12.51
CA PRO A 159 -2.13 2.10 12.94
C PRO A 159 -1.38 3.35 13.42
N HIS A 160 -0.10 3.46 13.13
CA HIS A 160 0.79 4.57 13.45
C HIS A 160 1.95 4.64 12.45
N ASP A 161 2.89 5.58 12.65
CA ASP A 161 4.13 5.63 11.88
C ASP A 161 4.87 4.28 11.98
N PHE A 162 5.33 3.76 10.85
CA PHE A 162 6.09 2.51 10.82
C PHE A 162 7.59 2.82 10.73
N THR A 163 8.31 2.56 11.81
CA THR A 163 9.77 2.71 11.88
C THR A 163 10.47 1.37 11.68
N PHE A 164 11.63 1.39 11.04
CA PHE A 164 12.37 0.18 10.70
C PHE A 164 13.88 0.44 10.63
N LEU A 165 14.66 -0.62 10.64
CA LEU A 165 16.10 -0.59 10.31
C LEU A 165 16.30 -1.00 8.85
N LEU A 166 17.33 -0.47 8.17
CA LEU A 166 17.61 -0.82 6.77
C LEU A 166 17.73 -2.34 6.52
N PRO A 167 18.36 -3.14 7.41
CA PRO A 167 18.40 -4.60 7.22
C PRO A 167 17.03 -5.30 7.34
N GLN A 168 16.00 -4.63 7.84
CA GLN A 168 14.63 -5.17 7.88
C GLN A 168 13.87 -4.97 6.56
N VAL A 169 14.39 -4.13 5.67
CA VAL A 169 13.85 -3.99 4.31
C VAL A 169 14.20 -5.24 3.52
N ALA A 170 13.19 -6.06 3.24
CA ALA A 170 13.38 -7.33 2.55
C ALA A 170 13.71 -7.12 1.06
N PHE A 171 13.10 -6.10 0.44
CA PHE A 171 13.38 -5.71 -0.95
C PHE A 171 12.96 -4.26 -1.22
N VAL A 172 13.56 -3.70 -2.26
CA VAL A 172 13.19 -2.39 -2.83
C VAL A 172 12.78 -2.59 -4.29
N ILE A 173 11.62 -2.08 -4.66
CA ILE A 173 11.10 -2.12 -6.04
C ILE A 173 11.50 -0.83 -6.73
N VAL A 174 12.08 -0.93 -7.92
CA VAL A 174 12.51 0.20 -8.77
C VAL A 174 12.24 -0.10 -10.24
N PRO A 175 12.14 0.91 -11.11
CA PRO A 175 11.85 0.69 -12.54
C PRO A 175 12.90 -0.16 -13.25
N ASN A 176 14.18 0.18 -13.12
CA ASN A 176 15.27 -0.37 -13.95
C ASN A 176 16.63 -0.24 -13.26
N TYR A 177 17.65 -0.77 -13.93
CA TYR A 177 19.04 -0.74 -13.45
C TYR A 177 19.61 0.67 -13.33
N ASP A 178 19.27 1.60 -14.21
CA ASP A 178 19.79 2.98 -14.15
C ASP A 178 19.40 3.67 -12.84
N VAL A 179 18.19 3.38 -12.33
CA VAL A 179 17.76 3.88 -11.03
C VAL A 179 18.57 3.24 -9.92
N VAL A 180 18.83 1.92 -9.97
CA VAL A 180 19.67 1.23 -8.97
C VAL A 180 21.09 1.80 -8.98
N ALA A 181 21.68 2.03 -10.16
CA ALA A 181 23.02 2.57 -10.30
C ALA A 181 23.16 3.94 -9.60
N LYS A 182 22.17 4.80 -9.78
CA LYS A 182 22.11 6.16 -9.21
C LYS A 182 21.58 6.22 -7.78
N PHE A 183 21.17 5.09 -7.19
CA PHE A 183 20.64 5.05 -5.83
C PHE A 183 21.78 5.31 -4.81
N PRO A 184 21.52 6.01 -3.69
CA PRO A 184 22.55 6.30 -2.67
C PRO A 184 23.28 5.05 -2.19
N ALA A 185 24.61 5.04 -2.26
CA ALA A 185 25.42 3.86 -1.93
C ALA A 185 25.17 3.36 -0.50
N ALA A 186 25.10 4.27 0.48
CA ALA A 186 24.83 3.92 1.87
C ALA A 186 23.49 3.19 2.08
N LEU A 187 22.46 3.55 1.31
CA LEU A 187 21.18 2.85 1.36
C LEU A 187 21.27 1.47 0.71
N LYS A 188 21.97 1.36 -0.43
CA LYS A 188 22.20 0.06 -1.09
C LYS A 188 22.96 -0.91 -0.19
N ASP A 189 23.97 -0.43 0.49
CA ASP A 189 24.80 -1.24 1.38
C ASP A 189 24.05 -1.61 2.66
N GLY A 190 23.25 -0.70 3.21
CA GLY A 190 22.44 -0.94 4.41
C GLY A 190 21.28 -1.90 4.21
N ILE A 191 20.69 -1.95 2.99
CA ILE A 191 19.60 -2.85 2.62
C ILE A 191 20.15 -4.19 2.10
N GLY A 192 21.27 -4.14 1.40
CA GLY A 192 21.83 -5.25 0.63
C GLY A 192 21.56 -5.08 -0.88
N ARG A 193 22.61 -5.08 -1.67
CA ARG A 193 22.55 -4.78 -3.12
C ARG A 193 21.69 -5.76 -3.90
N ASN A 194 21.57 -6.99 -3.44
CA ASN A 194 20.76 -8.05 -4.08
C ASN A 194 19.26 -7.92 -3.79
N ASN A 195 18.85 -7.02 -2.91
CA ASN A 195 17.46 -6.84 -2.50
C ASN A 195 16.72 -5.80 -3.36
N PHE A 196 17.28 -5.39 -4.51
CA PHE A 196 16.63 -4.49 -5.45
C PHE A 196 15.96 -5.28 -6.57
N ILE A 197 14.64 -5.13 -6.71
CA ILE A 197 13.80 -5.76 -7.72
C ILE A 197 13.50 -4.75 -8.80
N MET A 198 13.94 -5.04 -10.03
CA MET A 198 13.72 -4.18 -11.20
C MET A 198 12.48 -4.64 -11.95
N ILE A 199 11.50 -3.75 -12.09
CA ILE A 199 10.23 -4.04 -12.81
C ILE A 199 10.50 -4.38 -14.28
N GLU A 200 11.48 -3.75 -14.89
CA GLU A 200 11.91 -4.02 -16.26
C GLU A 200 12.21 -5.51 -16.47
N ASN A 201 12.98 -6.13 -15.59
CA ASN A 201 13.30 -7.55 -15.67
C ASN A 201 12.05 -8.43 -15.54
N TYR A 202 11.14 -8.02 -14.65
CA TYR A 202 9.88 -8.75 -14.45
C TYR A 202 8.98 -8.68 -15.68
N SER A 203 8.86 -7.51 -16.30
CA SER A 203 8.09 -7.35 -17.54
C SER A 203 8.68 -8.10 -18.73
N GLN A 204 9.99 -8.27 -18.78
CA GLN A 204 10.67 -9.12 -19.78
C GLN A 204 10.38 -10.60 -19.53
N ILE A 205 10.47 -11.07 -18.28
CA ILE A 205 10.15 -12.45 -17.93
C ILE A 205 8.70 -12.76 -18.32
N GLU A 206 7.76 -11.88 -18.02
CA GLU A 206 6.35 -12.07 -18.35
C GLU A 206 6.10 -12.14 -19.86
N LYS A 207 6.82 -11.34 -20.67
CA LYS A 207 6.75 -11.40 -22.14
C LYS A 207 7.33 -12.67 -22.72
N LEU A 208 8.45 -13.14 -22.16
CA LEU A 208 9.15 -14.33 -22.66
C LEU A 208 8.52 -15.63 -22.14
N TRP A 209 7.88 -15.57 -20.98
CA TRP A 209 7.27 -16.71 -20.31
C TRP A 209 5.85 -16.36 -19.85
N PRO A 210 4.92 -16.13 -20.77
CA PRO A 210 3.56 -15.78 -20.38
C PRO A 210 2.95 -16.92 -19.56
N VAL A 211 2.61 -16.63 -18.32
CA VAL A 211 1.80 -17.54 -17.51
C VAL A 211 0.38 -17.44 -18.06
N HIS A 212 0.03 -18.34 -18.97
CA HIS A 212 -1.36 -18.49 -19.39
C HIS A 212 -2.13 -19.02 -18.18
N ILE A 213 -2.91 -18.15 -17.56
CA ILE A 213 -3.96 -18.56 -16.62
C ILE A 213 -5.03 -19.20 -17.51
N LEU A 214 -5.08 -20.54 -17.50
CA LEU A 214 -6.16 -21.31 -18.09
C LEU A 214 -7.43 -21.11 -17.30
#